data_110593b666313662c434bcf023868ed4
#
_entry.id   110593b666313662c434bcf023868ed4
#
_cell.length_a   1.000
_cell.length_b   1.000
_cell.length_c   1.000
_cell.angle_alpha   90.00
_cell.angle_beta   90.00
_cell.angle_gamma   90.00
#
_symmetry.space_group_name_H-M   'P 1'
#
loop_
_entity.id
_entity.type
_entity.pdbx_description
1 polymer ?
#
loop_
_entity_poly.entity_id
_entity_poly.type
_entity_poly.pdbx_seq_one_letter_code
_entity_poly.pdbx_strand_id
1 'polypeptide(L)'
;VYSIRSVWNGIDSVPLIRTRDYRECDNLLDGAKWPEDECRKWMCSDELDAPNPYIGMKPQLYNVDCVGYESIMLGMFQILYGPENDVTEANGVPKITELMPMYSRDGYHFSRPCRDSIINASMYEGSWDRGYIQSVGGVLLIHGDELWIYYIGFAGDKKYNKLSWSVNGLYRNGATGIAKLRRDGFVSMNGNGTLTTRKMTFCGKESFFINAVGEVSAEILSADGKLLAKSNTFKGDSTKAFLDFDGFDIKSLNNKGFRLKFNVSGKLYSFGFADKCGDAGGAHAAGRVNV
;
A
#
# COMPACT_ATOMS: atom_id res chain seq x y z
N VAL A 1 -6.54 -0.17 16.05
CA VAL A 1 -7.48 0.44 15.08
C VAL A 1 -8.30 -0.66 14.42
N TYR A 2 -9.58 -0.39 14.23
CA TYR A 2 -10.53 -1.27 13.56
C TYR A 2 -11.12 -0.58 12.34
N SER A 3 -11.16 -1.32 11.23
CA SER A 3 -11.84 -0.94 10.00
C SER A 3 -13.18 -1.67 9.95
N ILE A 4 -14.25 -1.00 10.32
CA ILE A 4 -15.57 -1.59 10.47
C ILE A 4 -16.32 -1.44 9.16
N ARG A 5 -16.88 -2.56 8.66
CA ARG A 5 -17.75 -2.51 7.47
C ARG A 5 -19.01 -1.73 7.80
N SER A 6 -19.32 -0.76 6.98
CA SER A 6 -20.51 0.07 7.11
C SER A 6 -21.18 0.29 5.75
N VAL A 7 -22.39 0.79 5.80
CA VAL A 7 -23.14 1.22 4.64
C VAL A 7 -23.74 2.59 4.95
N TRP A 8 -23.38 3.58 4.13
CA TRP A 8 -23.93 4.93 4.28
C TRP A 8 -25.10 5.14 3.33
N ASN A 9 -26.13 5.85 3.82
CA ASN A 9 -27.29 6.19 3.03
C ASN A 9 -26.99 7.37 2.09
N GLY A 10 -27.37 7.20 0.83
CA GLY A 10 -27.54 8.28 -0.14
C GLY A 10 -26.33 9.19 -0.38
N ILE A 11 -25.38 8.73 -1.18
CA ILE A 11 -24.39 9.61 -1.82
C ILE A 11 -24.64 9.53 -3.33
N ASP A 12 -24.84 10.68 -3.98
CA ASP A 12 -24.96 10.81 -5.45
C ASP A 12 -25.93 9.81 -6.10
N SER A 13 -27.18 9.77 -5.66
CA SER A 13 -28.21 8.86 -6.18
C SER A 13 -27.98 7.35 -5.98
N VAL A 14 -26.91 6.96 -5.31
CA VAL A 14 -26.71 5.58 -4.86
C VAL A 14 -27.37 5.44 -3.48
N PRO A 15 -28.44 4.62 -3.33
CA PRO A 15 -29.20 4.56 -2.09
C PRO A 15 -28.39 4.01 -0.91
N LEU A 16 -27.47 3.09 -1.16
CA LEU A 16 -26.60 2.48 -0.16
C LEU A 16 -25.18 2.33 -0.73
N ILE A 17 -24.20 2.98 -0.13
CA ILE A 17 -22.82 2.89 -0.53
C ILE A 17 -21.99 2.16 0.53
N ARG A 18 -21.21 1.16 0.12
CA ARG A 18 -20.31 0.43 1.03
C ARG A 18 -19.13 1.30 1.40
N THR A 19 -18.82 1.31 2.69
CA THR A 19 -17.83 2.18 3.30
C THR A 19 -17.09 1.46 4.43
N ARG A 20 -16.14 2.16 5.04
CA ARG A 20 -15.52 1.77 6.29
C ARG A 20 -15.67 2.86 7.33
N ASP A 21 -16.03 2.45 8.52
CA ASP A 21 -15.99 3.29 9.70
C ASP A 21 -14.73 2.99 10.51
N TYR A 22 -14.26 4.00 11.22
CA TYR A 22 -13.06 3.95 12.04
C TYR A 22 -13.40 3.86 13.51
N ARG A 23 -12.64 3.03 14.20
CA ARG A 23 -12.58 3.04 15.64
C ARG A 23 -11.23 2.63 16.15
N GLU A 24 -10.81 3.20 17.26
CA GLU A 24 -9.60 2.82 17.98
C GLU A 24 -9.90 2.57 19.46
N CYS A 25 -9.09 1.75 20.09
CA CYS A 25 -9.11 1.51 21.52
C CYS A 25 -7.72 1.04 21.96
N ASP A 26 -7.44 1.19 23.26
CA ASP A 26 -6.12 0.87 23.83
C ASP A 26 -5.88 -0.63 23.91
N ASN A 27 -6.92 -1.43 24.00
CA ASN A 27 -6.81 -2.88 24.00
C ASN A 27 -7.91 -3.57 23.18
N LEU A 28 -7.64 -4.78 22.71
CA LEU A 28 -8.54 -5.54 21.86
C LEU A 28 -9.90 -5.87 22.51
N LEU A 29 -9.93 -6.08 23.81
CA LEU A 29 -11.15 -6.50 24.51
C LEU A 29 -12.16 -5.35 24.65
N ASP A 30 -11.69 -4.11 24.69
CA ASP A 30 -12.56 -2.95 24.72
C ASP A 30 -13.28 -2.76 23.39
N GLY A 31 -12.67 -3.23 22.29
CA GLY A 31 -13.31 -3.27 20.99
C GLY A 31 -14.61 -4.08 20.94
N ALA A 32 -14.82 -5.03 21.83
CA ALA A 32 -16.05 -5.83 21.90
C ALA A 32 -17.23 -5.12 22.57
N LYS A 33 -17.03 -3.95 23.16
CA LYS A 33 -18.02 -3.24 23.99
C LYS A 33 -18.50 -1.92 23.38
N TRP A 34 -18.41 -1.78 22.08
CA TRP A 34 -18.69 -0.50 21.44
C TRP A 34 -20.15 -0.14 21.37
N PRO A 35 -20.52 1.08 21.77
CA PRO A 35 -21.75 1.68 21.30
C PRO A 35 -21.63 2.04 19.81
N GLU A 36 -22.70 1.86 19.05
CA GLU A 36 -22.71 2.12 17.58
C GLU A 36 -22.43 3.60 17.25
N ASP A 37 -22.81 4.52 18.12
CA ASP A 37 -22.64 5.96 17.96
C ASP A 37 -21.19 6.45 18.08
N GLU A 38 -20.27 5.62 18.57
CA GLU A 38 -18.86 5.96 18.66
C GLU A 38 -18.07 5.67 17.35
N CYS A 39 -18.67 4.98 16.39
CA CYS A 39 -18.01 4.72 15.11
C CYS A 39 -17.97 5.99 14.25
N ARG A 40 -16.78 6.34 13.75
CA ARG A 40 -16.59 7.52 12.89
C ARG A 40 -16.55 7.10 11.44
N LYS A 41 -17.32 7.78 10.61
CA LYS A 41 -17.22 7.63 9.14
C LYS A 41 -15.79 7.90 8.69
N TRP A 42 -15.24 6.99 7.93
CA TRP A 42 -13.80 7.01 7.61
C TRP A 42 -13.52 7.08 6.13
N MET A 43 -13.80 6.00 5.41
CA MET A 43 -13.45 5.89 4.00
C MET A 43 -14.60 5.40 3.14
N CYS A 44 -14.65 5.92 1.92
CA CYS A 44 -15.47 5.42 0.82
C CYS A 44 -14.71 5.59 -0.50
N SER A 45 -15.28 5.08 -1.59
CA SER A 45 -14.88 5.48 -2.93
C SER A 45 -15.22 6.95 -3.17
N ASP A 46 -14.50 7.60 -4.05
CA ASP A 46 -14.68 9.00 -4.41
C ASP A 46 -14.84 9.20 -5.93
N GLU A 47 -14.96 10.43 -6.38
CA GLU A 47 -15.20 10.77 -7.78
C GLU A 47 -14.04 10.43 -8.73
N LEU A 48 -12.83 10.21 -8.17
CA LEU A 48 -11.67 9.79 -8.95
C LEU A 48 -11.64 8.28 -9.21
N ASP A 49 -12.51 7.51 -8.55
CA ASP A 49 -12.63 6.07 -8.76
C ASP A 49 -13.51 5.82 -10.00
N ALA A 50 -12.88 5.64 -11.15
CA ALA A 50 -13.58 5.39 -12.40
C ALA A 50 -14.30 4.03 -12.41
N PRO A 51 -15.52 3.93 -12.97
CA PRO A 51 -16.20 2.66 -13.18
C PRO A 51 -15.41 1.72 -14.08
N ASN A 52 -15.51 0.42 -13.82
CA ASN A 52 -15.01 -0.58 -14.78
C ASN A 52 -15.85 -0.48 -16.07
N PRO A 53 -15.23 -0.32 -17.26
CA PRO A 53 -15.93 -0.04 -18.50
C PRO A 53 -16.85 -1.20 -18.96
N TYR A 54 -16.59 -2.42 -18.51
CA TYR A 54 -17.40 -3.60 -18.84
C TYR A 54 -18.60 -3.80 -17.90
N ILE A 55 -18.56 -3.20 -16.72
CA ILE A 55 -19.58 -3.35 -15.68
C ILE A 55 -20.45 -2.10 -15.58
N GLY A 56 -19.84 -0.92 -15.64
CA GLY A 56 -20.54 0.37 -15.66
C GLY A 56 -21.13 0.82 -14.32
N MET A 57 -20.94 0.05 -13.24
CA MET A 57 -21.41 0.44 -11.91
C MET A 57 -20.48 1.46 -11.26
N LYS A 58 -21.04 2.34 -10.43
CA LYS A 58 -20.26 3.23 -9.56
C LYS A 58 -19.42 2.39 -8.60
N PRO A 59 -18.10 2.55 -8.59
CA PRO A 59 -17.24 1.79 -7.69
C PRO A 59 -17.56 2.05 -6.21
N GLN A 60 -17.31 1.06 -5.37
CA GLN A 60 -17.52 1.14 -3.93
C GLN A 60 -16.31 0.61 -3.18
N LEU A 61 -16.11 1.07 -1.97
CA LEU A 61 -15.11 0.48 -1.08
C LEU A 61 -15.61 -0.82 -0.48
N TYR A 62 -14.91 -1.93 -0.71
CA TYR A 62 -15.29 -3.22 -0.17
C TYR A 62 -14.57 -3.55 1.13
N ASN A 63 -13.25 -3.43 1.15
CA ASN A 63 -12.42 -3.67 2.34
C ASN A 63 -11.21 -2.73 2.39
N VAL A 64 -10.64 -2.60 3.57
CA VAL A 64 -9.39 -1.87 3.84
C VAL A 64 -8.55 -2.69 4.80
N ASP A 65 -7.35 -3.02 4.36
CA ASP A 65 -6.31 -3.61 5.19
C ASP A 65 -5.11 -2.67 5.25
N CYS A 66 -4.53 -2.49 6.43
CA CYS A 66 -3.41 -1.58 6.64
C CYS A 66 -2.32 -2.24 7.48
N VAL A 67 -1.08 -1.85 7.23
CA VAL A 67 0.09 -2.31 7.99
C VAL A 67 1.09 -1.16 8.16
N GLY A 68 1.75 -1.08 9.31
CA GLY A 68 2.92 -0.21 9.47
C GLY A 68 4.06 -0.71 8.59
N TYR A 69 4.64 0.18 7.80
CA TYR A 69 5.75 -0.14 6.91
C TYR A 69 6.73 1.02 6.91
N GLU A 70 7.96 0.78 7.42
CA GLU A 70 8.97 1.83 7.61
C GLU A 70 8.40 3.06 8.35
N SER A 71 8.44 4.23 7.74
CA SER A 71 7.97 5.49 8.34
C SER A 71 6.53 5.86 8.00
N ILE A 72 5.76 4.94 7.38
CA ILE A 72 4.37 5.17 6.94
C ILE A 72 3.49 3.96 7.26
N MET A 73 2.18 4.14 7.19
CA MET A 73 1.24 3.03 7.03
C MET A 73 0.95 2.81 5.56
N LEU A 74 1.10 1.58 5.11
CA LEU A 74 0.61 1.11 3.82
C LEU A 74 -0.75 0.47 3.98
N GLY A 75 -1.61 0.63 2.98
CA GLY A 75 -2.90 0.00 2.94
C GLY A 75 -3.26 -0.53 1.57
N MET A 76 -4.16 -1.50 1.57
CA MET A 76 -4.83 -2.02 0.40
C MET A 76 -6.29 -1.60 0.44
N PHE A 77 -6.66 -0.72 -0.47
CA PHE A 77 -8.03 -0.31 -0.71
C PHE A 77 -8.65 -1.31 -1.68
N GLN A 78 -9.52 -2.16 -1.18
CA GLN A 78 -10.25 -3.11 -2.03
C GLN A 78 -11.44 -2.39 -2.66
N ILE A 79 -11.30 -2.05 -3.94
CA ILE A 79 -12.36 -1.46 -4.73
C ILE A 79 -13.28 -2.53 -5.27
N LEU A 80 -14.59 -2.28 -5.20
CA LEU A 80 -15.64 -3.12 -5.78
C LEU A 80 -16.22 -2.42 -7.00
N TYR A 81 -16.09 -3.05 -8.15
CA TYR A 81 -16.68 -2.60 -9.41
C TYR A 81 -18.07 -3.20 -9.69
N GLY A 82 -18.48 -4.21 -8.94
CA GLY A 82 -19.72 -4.93 -9.18
C GLY A 82 -19.47 -6.30 -9.83
N PRO A 83 -20.45 -6.84 -10.59
CA PRO A 83 -21.81 -6.37 -10.74
C PRO A 83 -22.65 -6.57 -9.46
N GLU A 84 -23.94 -6.23 -9.51
CA GLU A 84 -24.86 -6.42 -8.37
C GLU A 84 -25.03 -7.91 -8.02
N ASN A 85 -25.56 -8.18 -6.81
CA ASN A 85 -25.67 -9.55 -6.29
C ASN A 85 -26.51 -10.45 -7.20
N ASP A 86 -27.66 -9.98 -7.64
CA ASP A 86 -28.58 -10.70 -8.50
C ASP A 86 -27.94 -11.13 -9.83
N VAL A 87 -27.12 -10.26 -10.41
CA VAL A 87 -26.35 -10.57 -11.63
C VAL A 87 -25.29 -11.64 -11.36
N THR A 88 -24.52 -11.53 -10.27
CA THR A 88 -23.49 -12.51 -9.93
C THR A 88 -24.09 -13.87 -9.58
N GLU A 89 -25.18 -13.88 -8.84
CA GLU A 89 -25.88 -15.10 -8.44
C GLU A 89 -26.54 -15.79 -9.63
N ALA A 90 -27.19 -15.03 -10.51
CA ALA A 90 -27.81 -15.57 -11.71
C ALA A 90 -26.81 -16.21 -12.68
N ASN A 91 -25.56 -15.76 -12.68
CA ASN A 91 -24.52 -16.22 -13.60
C ASN A 91 -23.48 -17.13 -12.96
N GLY A 92 -23.48 -17.28 -11.63
CA GLY A 92 -22.47 -18.06 -10.92
C GLY A 92 -21.05 -17.51 -11.10
N VAL A 93 -20.92 -16.17 -11.20
CA VAL A 93 -19.64 -15.49 -11.42
C VAL A 93 -19.26 -14.66 -10.22
N PRO A 94 -17.96 -14.50 -9.90
CA PRO A 94 -17.56 -13.65 -8.81
C PRO A 94 -17.79 -12.17 -9.11
N LYS A 95 -17.94 -11.36 -8.06
CA LYS A 95 -17.83 -9.91 -8.18
C LYS A 95 -16.43 -9.52 -8.59
N ILE A 96 -16.30 -8.38 -9.23
CA ILE A 96 -15.00 -7.83 -9.56
C ILE A 96 -14.60 -6.87 -8.45
N THR A 97 -13.60 -7.28 -7.70
CA THR A 97 -12.89 -6.44 -6.73
C THR A 97 -11.40 -6.49 -7.05
N GLU A 98 -10.69 -5.42 -6.76
CA GLU A 98 -9.27 -5.27 -7.03
C GLU A 98 -8.60 -4.54 -5.86
N LEU A 99 -7.27 -4.60 -5.76
CA LEU A 99 -6.50 -4.00 -4.68
C LEU A 99 -5.71 -2.80 -5.19
N MET A 100 -6.03 -1.62 -4.66
CA MET A 100 -5.31 -0.37 -4.90
C MET A 100 -4.40 -0.03 -3.72
N PRO A 101 -3.17 0.44 -3.95
CA PRO A 101 -2.30 0.88 -2.88
C PRO A 101 -2.77 2.23 -2.32
N MET A 102 -2.63 2.38 -1.03
CA MET A 102 -2.80 3.66 -0.33
C MET A 102 -1.76 3.81 0.78
N TYR A 103 -1.54 5.01 1.24
CA TYR A 103 -0.60 5.25 2.34
C TYR A 103 -1.08 6.36 3.27
N SER A 104 -0.61 6.30 4.51
CA SER A 104 -0.89 7.30 5.54
C SER A 104 0.35 7.56 6.39
N ARG A 105 0.42 8.76 6.98
CA ARG A 105 1.45 9.12 7.97
C ARG A 105 0.92 9.18 9.40
N ASP A 106 -0.39 9.21 9.57
CA ASP A 106 -1.06 9.29 10.87
C ASP A 106 -1.97 8.11 11.17
N GLY A 107 -2.16 7.20 10.20
CA GLY A 107 -3.01 6.02 10.34
C GLY A 107 -4.50 6.28 10.18
N TYR A 108 -4.90 7.54 9.98
CA TYR A 108 -6.29 7.94 9.79
C TYR A 108 -6.55 8.54 8.41
N HIS A 109 -5.72 9.49 7.96
CA HIS A 109 -5.84 10.11 6.65
C HIS A 109 -4.99 9.34 5.63
N PHE A 110 -5.66 8.65 4.71
CA PHE A 110 -5.03 7.89 3.65
C PHE A 110 -5.11 8.61 2.32
N SER A 111 -3.98 8.60 1.60
CA SER A 111 -3.87 9.12 0.25
C SER A 111 -3.80 7.97 -0.76
N ARG A 112 -4.51 8.13 -1.89
CA ARG A 112 -4.46 7.25 -3.06
C ARG A 112 -4.06 8.08 -4.28
N PRO A 113 -2.76 8.41 -4.46
CA PRO A 113 -2.32 9.27 -5.55
C PRO A 113 -2.43 8.60 -6.92
N CYS A 114 -2.35 7.27 -6.95
CA CYS A 114 -2.62 6.44 -8.11
C CYS A 114 -3.93 5.67 -7.86
N ARG A 115 -4.79 5.63 -8.88
CA ARG A 115 -6.08 4.92 -8.84
C ARG A 115 -6.02 3.59 -9.59
N ASP A 116 -4.83 3.20 -10.03
CA ASP A 116 -4.64 1.89 -10.65
C ASP A 116 -4.48 0.82 -9.57
N SER A 117 -5.14 -0.29 -9.80
CA SER A 117 -4.99 -1.47 -8.96
C SER A 117 -3.63 -2.13 -9.22
N ILE A 118 -2.97 -2.60 -8.15
CA ILE A 118 -1.71 -3.34 -8.26
C ILE A 118 -1.93 -4.86 -8.30
N ILE A 119 -3.10 -5.33 -7.86
CA ILE A 119 -3.54 -6.72 -8.01
C ILE A 119 -4.94 -6.68 -8.59
N ASN A 120 -5.06 -7.09 -9.83
CA ASN A 120 -6.28 -6.99 -10.63
C ASN A 120 -6.99 -8.34 -10.72
N ALA A 121 -8.31 -8.29 -10.88
CA ALA A 121 -9.08 -9.44 -11.34
C ALA A 121 -8.74 -9.72 -12.79
N SER A 122 -8.47 -10.98 -13.14
CA SER A 122 -8.20 -11.36 -14.53
C SER A 122 -9.44 -11.24 -15.43
N MET A 123 -10.62 -11.37 -14.85
CA MET A 123 -11.93 -11.41 -15.50
C MET A 123 -12.11 -12.56 -16.51
N TYR A 124 -11.10 -13.40 -16.73
CA TYR A 124 -11.16 -14.51 -17.67
C TYR A 124 -11.90 -15.71 -17.09
N GLU A 125 -12.76 -16.31 -17.89
CA GLU A 125 -13.44 -17.55 -17.54
C GLU A 125 -12.43 -18.69 -17.38
N GLY A 126 -12.52 -19.41 -16.25
CA GLY A 126 -11.60 -20.50 -15.91
C GLY A 126 -10.34 -20.05 -15.16
N SER A 127 -10.04 -18.76 -15.11
CA SER A 127 -8.94 -18.28 -14.27
C SER A 127 -9.32 -18.38 -12.78
N TRP A 128 -8.37 -18.82 -11.96
CA TRP A 128 -8.57 -18.95 -10.52
C TRP A 128 -8.78 -17.59 -9.82
N ASP A 129 -8.21 -16.53 -10.38
CA ASP A 129 -8.29 -15.14 -9.94
C ASP A 129 -9.25 -14.31 -10.79
N ARG A 130 -10.29 -14.95 -11.33
CA ARG A 130 -11.29 -14.31 -12.19
C ARG A 130 -11.89 -13.07 -11.57
N GLY A 131 -12.12 -13.10 -10.27
CA GLY A 131 -12.67 -11.97 -9.54
C GLY A 131 -12.54 -12.15 -8.04
N TYR A 132 -13.20 -11.23 -7.31
CA TYR A 132 -13.22 -11.19 -5.85
C TYR A 132 -11.81 -11.19 -5.22
N ILE A 133 -10.93 -10.39 -5.80
CA ILE A 133 -9.56 -10.23 -5.32
C ILE A 133 -9.59 -9.53 -3.96
N GLN A 134 -8.98 -10.16 -2.95
CA GLN A 134 -8.94 -9.66 -1.59
C GLN A 134 -7.57 -9.92 -0.97
N SER A 135 -7.04 -8.97 -0.23
CA SER A 135 -5.82 -9.17 0.55
C SER A 135 -6.04 -10.16 1.69
N VAL A 136 -5.01 -10.91 2.01
CA VAL A 136 -5.01 -11.87 3.12
C VAL A 136 -4.09 -11.34 4.21
N GLY A 137 -4.67 -10.99 5.33
CA GLY A 137 -4.05 -10.54 6.57
C GLY A 137 -2.63 -9.97 6.55
N GLY A 138 -2.37 -8.90 7.28
CA GLY A 138 -1.03 -8.31 7.37
C GLY A 138 -0.52 -7.57 6.13
N VAL A 139 -1.31 -7.48 5.07
CA VAL A 139 -1.04 -6.78 3.80
C VAL A 139 0.16 -7.33 3.04
N LEU A 140 1.33 -7.39 3.67
CA LEU A 140 2.57 -7.83 3.02
C LEU A 140 3.55 -8.48 4.01
N LEU A 141 4.45 -9.30 3.46
CA LEU A 141 5.63 -9.83 4.16
C LEU A 141 6.91 -9.33 3.47
N ILE A 142 7.92 -9.01 4.26
CA ILE A 142 9.25 -8.69 3.75
C ILE A 142 10.04 -10.00 3.65
N HIS A 143 10.51 -10.29 2.44
CA HIS A 143 11.34 -11.46 2.16
C HIS A 143 12.59 -11.04 1.36
N GLY A 144 13.66 -10.73 2.05
CA GLY A 144 14.89 -10.20 1.43
C GLY A 144 14.62 -8.89 0.67
N ASP A 145 14.88 -8.92 -0.62
CA ASP A 145 14.70 -7.79 -1.53
C ASP A 145 13.30 -7.69 -2.15
N GLU A 146 12.37 -8.52 -1.69
CA GLU A 146 11.00 -8.56 -2.18
C GLU A 146 9.99 -8.27 -1.07
N LEU A 147 8.84 -7.77 -1.45
CA LEU A 147 7.60 -7.73 -0.68
C LEU A 147 6.66 -8.78 -1.26
N TRP A 148 6.14 -9.65 -0.40
CA TRP A 148 5.19 -10.68 -0.78
C TRP A 148 3.81 -10.30 -0.26
N ILE A 149 2.86 -10.19 -1.18
CA ILE A 149 1.47 -9.83 -0.89
C ILE A 149 0.63 -11.06 -1.18
N TYR A 150 0.09 -11.67 -0.14
CA TYR A 150 -0.86 -12.77 -0.31
C TYR A 150 -2.24 -12.21 -0.59
N TYR A 151 -2.92 -12.82 -1.55
CA TYR A 151 -4.27 -12.47 -1.89
C TYR A 151 -5.09 -13.70 -2.27
N ILE A 152 -6.40 -13.59 -2.18
CA ILE A 152 -7.32 -14.61 -2.63
C ILE A 152 -8.05 -14.12 -3.89
N GLY A 153 -8.44 -15.09 -4.73
CA GLY A 153 -9.30 -14.88 -5.87
C GLY A 153 -10.26 -16.06 -6.02
N PHE A 154 -11.29 -15.88 -6.84
CA PHE A 154 -12.30 -16.89 -7.08
C PHE A 154 -12.56 -17.03 -8.57
N ALA A 155 -12.62 -18.28 -9.06
CA ALA A 155 -13.03 -18.56 -10.44
C ALA A 155 -14.55 -18.48 -10.64
N GLY A 156 -15.31 -18.68 -9.56
CA GLY A 156 -16.76 -18.88 -9.64
C GLY A 156 -17.14 -20.25 -10.19
N ASP A 157 -18.44 -20.55 -10.26
CA ASP A 157 -18.95 -21.77 -10.88
C ASP A 157 -20.38 -21.58 -11.38
N LYS A 158 -20.54 -21.53 -12.70
CA LYS A 158 -21.82 -21.34 -13.37
C LYS A 158 -22.87 -22.43 -13.10
N LYS A 159 -22.44 -23.62 -12.64
CA LYS A 159 -23.37 -24.71 -12.29
C LYS A 159 -24.21 -24.36 -11.06
N TYR A 160 -23.75 -23.43 -10.21
CA TYR A 160 -24.41 -23.00 -9.00
C TYR A 160 -25.10 -21.64 -9.16
N ASN A 161 -25.61 -21.35 -10.33
CA ASN A 161 -26.43 -20.17 -10.56
C ASN A 161 -27.82 -20.30 -9.89
N LYS A 162 -28.43 -19.16 -9.55
CA LYS A 162 -29.78 -19.06 -8.95
C LYS A 162 -30.00 -19.81 -7.64
N LEU A 163 -28.93 -20.11 -6.93
CA LEU A 163 -29.02 -20.66 -5.56
C LEU A 163 -29.08 -19.55 -4.53
N SER A 164 -29.37 -19.91 -3.29
CA SER A 164 -29.32 -18.96 -2.19
C SER A 164 -27.88 -18.39 -2.05
N TRP A 165 -27.77 -17.22 -1.48
CA TRP A 165 -26.48 -16.52 -1.30
C TRP A 165 -25.38 -17.38 -0.65
N SER A 166 -25.76 -18.31 0.23
CA SER A 166 -24.81 -19.18 0.96
C SER A 166 -24.24 -20.32 0.12
N VAL A 167 -24.85 -20.64 -1.01
CA VAL A 167 -24.46 -21.78 -1.86
C VAL A 167 -24.35 -21.43 -3.35
N ASN A 168 -24.35 -20.14 -3.68
CA ASN A 168 -24.21 -19.67 -5.06
C ASN A 168 -22.77 -19.86 -5.59
N GLY A 169 -22.59 -19.78 -6.90
CA GLY A 169 -21.30 -19.98 -7.56
C GLY A 169 -20.28 -18.85 -7.37
N LEU A 170 -20.69 -17.72 -6.81
CA LEU A 170 -19.88 -16.52 -6.62
C LEU A 170 -18.59 -16.80 -5.83
N TYR A 171 -18.67 -17.57 -4.75
CA TYR A 171 -17.55 -17.87 -3.85
C TYR A 171 -16.96 -19.27 -4.06
N ARG A 172 -17.16 -19.86 -5.22
CA ARG A 172 -16.61 -21.16 -5.54
C ARG A 172 -15.24 -21.07 -6.19
N ASN A 173 -14.47 -22.18 -6.03
CA ASN A 173 -13.15 -22.31 -6.62
C ASN A 173 -12.21 -21.16 -6.21
N GLY A 174 -12.21 -20.86 -4.90
CA GLY A 174 -11.27 -19.91 -4.31
C GLY A 174 -9.87 -20.48 -4.20
N ALA A 175 -8.87 -19.65 -4.44
CA ALA A 175 -7.47 -20.00 -4.27
C ALA A 175 -6.69 -18.80 -3.70
N THR A 176 -5.53 -19.09 -3.12
CA THR A 176 -4.60 -18.08 -2.61
C THR A 176 -3.42 -17.96 -3.57
N GLY A 177 -3.09 -16.73 -3.93
CA GLY A 177 -1.92 -16.37 -4.71
C GLY A 177 -0.95 -15.49 -3.95
N ILE A 178 0.22 -15.30 -4.54
CA ILE A 178 1.26 -14.40 -4.05
C ILE A 178 1.61 -13.44 -5.17
N ALA A 179 1.47 -12.15 -4.91
CA ALA A 179 2.06 -11.10 -5.72
C ALA A 179 3.40 -10.70 -5.11
N LYS A 180 4.41 -10.52 -5.96
CA LYS A 180 5.75 -10.11 -5.54
C LYS A 180 6.06 -8.73 -6.07
N LEU A 181 6.60 -7.91 -5.20
CA LEU A 181 7.03 -6.55 -5.51
C LEU A 181 8.47 -6.38 -5.04
N ARG A 182 9.27 -5.61 -5.76
CA ARG A 182 10.56 -5.13 -5.27
C ARG A 182 10.37 -4.47 -3.90
N ARG A 183 11.26 -4.69 -2.96
CA ARG A 183 11.24 -4.00 -1.67
C ARG A 183 11.16 -2.49 -1.90
N ASP A 184 10.26 -1.79 -1.18
CA ASP A 184 9.93 -0.37 -1.35
C ASP A 184 9.48 0.03 -2.78
N GLY A 185 9.09 -0.93 -3.61
CA GLY A 185 8.87 -0.76 -5.04
C GLY A 185 7.51 -0.17 -5.44
N PHE A 186 6.74 0.38 -4.51
CA PHE A 186 5.39 0.91 -4.79
C PHE A 186 5.40 2.08 -5.76
N VAL A 187 6.41 2.95 -5.68
CA VAL A 187 6.61 4.12 -6.54
C VAL A 187 8.10 4.37 -6.77
N SER A 188 8.44 5.09 -7.81
CA SER A 188 9.80 5.57 -8.06
C SER A 188 9.79 6.96 -8.68
N MET A 189 10.83 7.74 -8.41
CA MET A 189 11.21 8.88 -9.23
C MET A 189 12.05 8.32 -10.40
N ASN A 190 11.51 8.43 -11.61
CA ASN A 190 12.11 7.83 -12.81
C ASN A 190 12.47 8.91 -13.83
N GLY A 191 13.69 8.88 -14.31
CA GLY A 191 14.18 9.79 -15.35
C GLY A 191 15.61 10.29 -15.12
N ASN A 192 15.96 11.37 -15.81
CA ASN A 192 17.23 12.08 -15.68
C ASN A 192 16.97 13.46 -15.08
N GLY A 193 17.46 13.71 -13.88
CA GLY A 193 17.22 14.98 -13.22
C GLY A 193 17.60 15.02 -11.75
N THR A 194 17.09 16.03 -11.06
CA THR A 194 17.36 16.22 -9.64
C THR A 194 16.08 16.24 -8.82
N LEU A 195 16.15 15.68 -7.61
CA LEU A 195 15.09 15.71 -6.62
C LEU A 195 15.65 16.29 -5.32
N THR A 196 15.01 17.33 -4.78
CA THR A 196 15.35 17.86 -3.46
C THR A 196 14.22 17.57 -2.47
N THR A 197 14.57 16.98 -1.32
CA THR A 197 13.60 16.63 -0.29
C THR A 197 13.11 17.88 0.46
N ARG A 198 12.01 17.71 1.19
CA ARG A 198 11.67 18.60 2.29
C ARG A 198 12.76 18.54 3.37
N LYS A 199 12.76 19.54 4.27
CA LYS A 199 13.59 19.49 5.49
C LYS A 199 13.19 18.28 6.32
N MET A 200 14.18 17.53 6.77
CA MET A 200 14.02 16.34 7.59
C MET A 200 15.00 16.33 8.76
N THR A 201 14.76 15.45 9.72
CA THR A 201 15.63 15.15 10.85
C THR A 201 15.62 13.64 11.08
N PHE A 202 16.66 13.10 11.68
CA PHE A 202 16.71 11.75 12.22
C PHE A 202 17.46 11.70 13.54
N CYS A 203 17.42 10.57 14.23
CA CYS A 203 18.11 10.33 15.49
C CYS A 203 18.78 8.95 15.46
N GLY A 204 19.99 8.88 15.98
CA GLY A 204 20.69 7.62 16.27
C GLY A 204 21.18 6.85 15.05
N LYS A 205 21.31 7.46 13.85
CA LYS A 205 21.74 6.79 12.62
C LYS A 205 23.13 7.24 12.19
N GLU A 206 23.86 6.35 11.50
CA GLU A 206 25.24 6.59 11.09
C GLU A 206 25.56 6.25 9.64
N SER A 207 24.65 5.58 8.94
CA SER A 207 24.82 5.19 7.53
C SER A 207 23.63 5.63 6.70
N PHE A 208 23.85 5.88 5.41
CA PHE A 208 22.83 6.27 4.46
C PHE A 208 22.79 5.31 3.29
N PHE A 209 21.59 4.91 2.88
CA PHE A 209 21.40 4.01 1.74
C PHE A 209 20.26 4.47 0.83
N ILE A 210 20.28 3.96 -0.39
CA ILE A 210 19.25 4.14 -1.40
C ILE A 210 18.77 2.81 -1.97
N ASN A 211 17.52 2.78 -2.42
CA ASN A 211 16.96 1.75 -3.27
C ASN A 211 16.82 2.34 -4.67
N ALA A 212 17.63 1.87 -5.62
CA ALA A 212 17.75 2.50 -6.92
C ALA A 212 18.14 1.52 -8.03
N VAL A 213 17.82 1.93 -9.27
CA VAL A 213 18.27 1.31 -10.52
C VAL A 213 18.86 2.40 -11.41
N GLY A 214 20.06 2.17 -11.96
CA GLY A 214 20.77 3.13 -12.79
C GLY A 214 21.86 3.87 -12.03
N GLU A 215 22.04 5.16 -12.28
CA GLU A 215 23.06 5.98 -11.63
C GLU A 215 22.39 6.98 -10.69
N VAL A 216 22.78 6.95 -9.41
CA VAL A 216 22.24 7.85 -8.38
C VAL A 216 23.35 8.32 -7.45
N SER A 217 23.38 9.62 -7.18
CA SER A 217 24.19 10.21 -6.12
C SER A 217 23.36 11.16 -5.26
N ALA A 218 23.84 11.48 -4.07
CA ALA A 218 23.15 12.36 -3.13
C ALA A 218 24.05 13.50 -2.67
N GLU A 219 23.45 14.66 -2.45
CA GLU A 219 24.06 15.81 -1.79
C GLU A 219 23.32 16.07 -0.47
N ILE A 220 24.07 16.25 0.60
CA ILE A 220 23.52 16.72 1.89
C ILE A 220 23.55 18.23 1.88
N LEU A 221 22.41 18.84 2.12
CA LEU A 221 22.25 20.28 2.23
C LEU A 221 21.83 20.64 3.67
N SER A 222 22.30 21.74 4.20
CA SER A 222 21.77 22.31 5.44
C SER A 222 20.29 22.69 5.32
N ALA A 223 19.65 23.03 6.41
CA ALA A 223 18.23 23.40 6.43
C ALA A 223 17.91 24.61 5.53
N ASP A 224 18.85 25.52 5.38
CA ASP A 224 18.82 26.72 4.52
C ASP A 224 19.31 26.47 3.09
N GLY A 225 19.68 25.21 2.75
CA GLY A 225 20.03 24.80 1.39
C GLY A 225 21.50 24.87 1.02
N LYS A 226 22.41 25.19 1.95
CA LYS A 226 23.83 25.19 1.70
C LYS A 226 24.38 23.77 1.60
N LEU A 227 25.21 23.48 0.60
CA LEU A 227 25.87 22.19 0.42
C LEU A 227 26.82 21.89 1.60
N LEU A 228 26.66 20.72 2.21
CA LEU A 228 27.50 20.21 3.28
C LEU A 228 28.40 19.08 2.82
N ALA A 229 27.89 18.15 2.02
CA ALA A 229 28.63 16.99 1.52
C ALA A 229 28.01 16.42 0.23
N LYS A 230 28.84 15.68 -0.52
CA LYS A 230 28.42 14.91 -1.69
C LYS A 230 28.76 13.45 -1.50
N SER A 231 27.90 12.56 -1.97
CA SER A 231 28.20 11.13 -1.96
C SER A 231 28.98 10.70 -3.21
N ASN A 232 29.57 9.50 -3.12
CA ASN A 232 29.92 8.74 -4.32
C ASN A 232 28.68 8.50 -5.19
N THR A 233 28.87 8.11 -6.44
CA THR A 233 27.79 7.73 -7.36
C THR A 233 27.62 6.22 -7.34
N PHE A 234 26.41 5.78 -6.98
CA PHE A 234 25.99 4.40 -7.18
C PHE A 234 25.67 4.15 -8.65
N LYS A 235 26.07 2.99 -9.18
CA LYS A 235 25.71 2.50 -10.52
C LYS A 235 25.31 1.04 -10.44
N GLY A 236 24.08 0.72 -10.86
CA GLY A 236 23.59 -0.65 -10.88
C GLY A 236 22.13 -0.80 -10.48
N ASP A 237 21.81 -1.94 -9.92
CA ASP A 237 20.50 -2.29 -9.35
C ASP A 237 20.68 -2.80 -7.92
N SER A 238 20.10 -2.11 -6.94
CA SER A 238 20.15 -2.52 -5.54
C SER A 238 18.95 -1.98 -4.78
N THR A 239 18.35 -2.83 -3.96
CA THR A 239 17.32 -2.41 -3.00
C THR A 239 17.93 -1.68 -1.82
N LYS A 240 19.28 -1.75 -1.65
CA LYS A 240 19.98 -1.16 -0.52
C LYS A 240 21.46 -0.91 -0.84
N ALA A 241 21.70 0.12 -1.62
CA ALA A 241 23.04 0.60 -1.89
C ALA A 241 23.46 1.65 -0.85
N PHE A 242 24.51 1.39 -0.10
CA PHE A 242 25.07 2.40 0.82
C PHE A 242 25.84 3.44 0.02
N LEU A 243 25.58 4.70 0.31
CA LEU A 243 26.34 5.83 -0.23
C LEU A 243 27.29 6.38 0.82
N ASP A 244 28.52 6.58 0.44
CA ASP A 244 29.55 7.17 1.26
C ASP A 244 29.70 8.66 0.92
N PHE A 245 29.82 9.49 1.94
CA PHE A 245 30.03 10.94 1.85
C PHE A 245 31.44 11.25 2.31
N ASP A 246 32.34 11.37 1.37
CA ASP A 246 33.78 11.52 1.62
C ASP A 246 34.09 12.56 2.71
N GLY A 247 34.68 12.07 3.81
CA GLY A 247 35.06 12.88 4.97
C GLY A 247 33.90 13.49 5.78
N PHE A 248 32.64 13.12 5.50
CA PHE A 248 31.47 13.63 6.22
C PHE A 248 30.87 12.58 7.14
N ASP A 249 30.78 12.88 8.43
CA ASP A 249 30.13 12.00 9.41
C ASP A 249 28.62 12.23 9.44
N ILE A 250 27.86 11.22 9.00
CA ILE A 250 26.37 11.19 9.02
C ILE A 250 25.83 11.43 10.43
N LYS A 251 26.51 10.96 11.49
CA LYS A 251 26.09 11.18 12.87
C LYS A 251 26.00 12.66 13.22
N SER A 252 26.78 13.51 12.54
CA SER A 252 26.75 14.95 12.75
C SER A 252 25.40 15.61 12.44
N LEU A 253 24.52 14.93 11.68
CA LEU A 253 23.17 15.38 11.32
C LEU A 253 22.10 14.99 12.36
N ASN A 254 22.42 14.14 13.33
CA ASN A 254 21.46 13.74 14.36
C ASN A 254 20.81 14.95 15.03
N ASN A 255 19.47 14.93 15.08
CA ASN A 255 18.62 16.01 15.64
C ASN A 255 18.81 17.38 14.96
N LYS A 256 19.46 17.46 13.81
CA LYS A 256 19.58 18.68 13.02
C LYS A 256 18.71 18.63 11.77
N GLY A 257 18.16 19.78 11.41
CA GLY A 257 17.41 19.89 10.16
C GLY A 257 18.35 19.94 8.96
N PHE A 258 18.07 19.10 7.95
CA PHE A 258 18.82 19.06 6.69
C PHE A 258 17.89 18.70 5.53
N ARG A 259 18.42 18.74 4.32
CA ARG A 259 17.75 18.28 3.08
C ARG A 259 18.71 17.37 2.33
N LEU A 260 18.14 16.51 1.48
CA LEU A 260 18.88 15.73 0.51
C LEU A 260 18.53 16.22 -0.90
N LYS A 261 19.54 16.29 -1.76
CA LYS A 261 19.35 16.50 -3.19
C LYS A 261 19.94 15.30 -3.90
N PHE A 262 19.11 14.59 -4.64
CA PHE A 262 19.52 13.44 -5.45
C PHE A 262 19.74 13.88 -6.89
N ASN A 263 20.79 13.34 -7.51
CA ASN A 263 20.98 13.35 -8.94
C ASN A 263 20.64 11.95 -9.42
N VAL A 264 19.64 11.81 -10.27
CA VAL A 264 19.10 10.52 -10.72
C VAL A 264 19.23 10.40 -12.22
N SER A 265 19.80 9.30 -12.69
CA SER A 265 19.72 8.83 -14.07
C SER A 265 19.26 7.37 -14.05
N GLY A 266 17.94 7.17 -14.02
CA GLY A 266 17.30 5.89 -13.80
C GLY A 266 16.13 5.98 -12.84
N LYS A 267 16.08 5.11 -11.82
CA LYS A 267 14.98 5.05 -10.86
C LYS A 267 15.49 5.14 -9.41
N LEU A 268 14.91 6.03 -8.64
CA LEU A 268 15.07 6.10 -7.19
C LEU A 268 13.74 5.70 -6.53
N TYR A 269 13.71 4.58 -5.82
CA TYR A 269 12.50 4.06 -5.14
C TYR A 269 12.38 4.59 -3.72
N SER A 270 13.44 4.46 -2.94
CA SER A 270 13.48 4.90 -1.55
C SER A 270 14.88 5.30 -1.12
N PHE A 271 14.97 5.93 0.02
CA PHE A 271 16.23 6.16 0.73
C PHE A 271 15.99 6.04 2.24
N GLY A 272 17.04 5.76 2.98
CA GLY A 272 16.95 5.64 4.43
C GLY A 272 18.28 5.80 5.14
N PHE A 273 18.17 5.83 6.47
CA PHE A 273 19.31 5.86 7.36
C PHE A 273 19.33 4.59 8.21
N ALA A 274 20.50 4.01 8.42
CA ALA A 274 20.70 2.80 9.19
C ALA A 274 21.70 3.04 10.34
N ASP A 275 21.66 2.17 11.35
CA ASP A 275 22.55 2.25 12.51
C ASP A 275 24.00 1.90 12.12
N LYS A 276 24.16 0.93 11.20
CA LYS A 276 25.46 0.48 10.69
C LYS A 276 25.43 0.30 9.20
N CYS A 277 26.57 0.44 8.55
CA CYS A 277 26.76 0.05 7.15
C CYS A 277 26.49 -1.46 7.02
N GLY A 278 25.65 -1.85 6.06
CA GLY A 278 25.21 -3.23 5.89
C GLY A 278 24.02 -3.65 6.76
N ASP A 279 23.64 -2.89 7.77
CA ASP A 279 22.42 -3.16 8.53
C ASP A 279 21.19 -3.02 7.64
N ALA A 280 20.23 -3.93 7.83
CA ALA A 280 19.03 -3.96 7.00
C ALA A 280 18.08 -2.77 7.19
N GLY A 281 18.41 -1.75 7.98
CA GLY A 281 17.48 -0.66 8.31
C GLY A 281 16.14 -1.26 8.72
N GLY A 282 15.65 -1.01 9.88
CA GLY A 282 14.50 -1.73 10.40
C GLY A 282 13.27 -1.60 9.52
N ALA A 283 13.05 -2.56 8.63
CA ALA A 283 11.77 -2.70 7.97
C ALA A 283 10.76 -3.22 9.00
N HIS A 284 9.93 -2.35 9.50
CA HIS A 284 8.89 -2.71 10.44
C HIS A 284 7.56 -2.88 9.69
N ALA A 285 7.24 -4.14 9.32
CA ALA A 285 5.84 -4.48 9.15
C ALA A 285 5.21 -4.65 10.53
N ALA A 286 4.01 -4.13 10.75
CA ALA A 286 3.30 -4.27 12.01
C ALA A 286 3.21 -5.76 12.39
N GLY A 287 3.58 -6.10 13.62
CA GLY A 287 3.61 -7.48 14.12
C GLY A 287 4.98 -8.19 14.01
N ARG A 288 6.00 -7.57 13.47
CA ARG A 288 7.35 -8.12 13.49
C ARG A 288 8.05 -7.71 14.79
N VAL A 289 8.22 -8.65 15.68
CA VAL A 289 9.20 -8.51 16.77
C VAL A 289 10.58 -8.54 16.13
N ASN A 290 11.42 -7.57 16.41
CA ASN A 290 12.84 -7.64 16.04
C ASN A 290 13.45 -8.85 16.74
N VAL A 291 13.81 -9.87 15.99
CA VAL A 291 14.63 -11.00 16.45
C VAL A 291 16.06 -10.71 16.01
#